data_1c9a34fe991064fed238fc6d2074c509
#
_entry.id   1c9a34fe991064fed238fc6d2074c509
#
_cell.length_a   1.000
_cell.length_b   1.000
_cell.length_c   1.000
_cell.angle_alpha   90.00
_cell.angle_beta   90.00
_cell.angle_gamma   90.00
#
_symmetry.space_group_name_H-M   'P 1'
#
loop_
_entity.id
_entity.type
_entity.pdbx_description
1 polymer ?
#
loop_
_entity_poly.entity_id
_entity_poly.type
_entity_poly.pdbx_seq_one_letter_code
_entity_poly.pdbx_strand_id
1 'polypeptide(L)'
;MIRREAHPVLTGAQQLLKRMAIFFTGIVCAGLVLTLSVDAYRDKFFMTLKTLREDATQYNYSSGEKDAVLTPTIPTCIPEGYTETDRRDSPLFCEIFYENNAGEQLIWEQMLISANNALTLVLDNEYDAEEEHVIGGHIATVYTYVDGYAMAYYEADNYVYVITADHMTAEEMFQLIASMDI
;
A
#
# COMPACT_ATOMS: atom_id res chain seq x y z
N MET A 1 -41.47 12.37 51.32
CA MET A 1 -41.86 13.24 50.19
C MET A 1 -40.87 13.01 49.06
N ILE A 2 -41.22 12.13 48.10
CA ILE A 2 -40.32 11.72 46.99
C ILE A 2 -40.58 12.71 45.83
N ARG A 3 -39.57 13.50 45.54
CA ARG A 3 -39.58 14.44 44.41
C ARG A 3 -39.43 13.61 43.11
N ARG A 4 -40.52 13.49 42.33
CA ARG A 4 -40.46 12.94 40.96
C ARG A 4 -39.79 13.98 40.08
N GLU A 5 -38.58 13.66 39.58
CA GLU A 5 -37.94 14.44 38.53
C GLU A 5 -38.75 14.29 37.27
N ALA A 6 -39.26 15.43 36.76
CA ALA A 6 -39.95 15.50 35.50
C ALA A 6 -38.94 15.37 34.35
N HIS A 7 -39.00 14.27 33.62
CA HIS A 7 -38.24 14.16 32.36
C HIS A 7 -38.71 15.22 31.38
N PRO A 8 -37.79 16.02 30.78
CA PRO A 8 -38.19 17.04 29.82
C PRO A 8 -38.84 16.37 28.61
N VAL A 9 -40.07 16.82 28.27
CA VAL A 9 -40.77 16.40 27.05
C VAL A 9 -40.00 16.96 25.85
N LEU A 10 -39.33 16.10 25.07
CA LEU A 10 -38.61 16.48 23.87
C LEU A 10 -39.60 17.12 22.87
N THR A 11 -39.28 18.30 22.34
CA THR A 11 -40.04 18.95 21.28
C THR A 11 -40.07 18.06 20.04
N GLY A 12 -41.13 18.17 19.19
CA GLY A 12 -41.32 17.35 18.00
C GLY A 12 -40.07 17.34 17.08
N ALA A 13 -39.38 18.49 16.97
CA ALA A 13 -38.12 18.60 16.22
C ALA A 13 -36.97 17.76 16.81
N GLN A 14 -36.85 17.73 18.13
CA GLN A 14 -35.82 16.91 18.81
C GLN A 14 -36.10 15.41 18.69
N GLN A 15 -37.38 15.02 18.68
CA GLN A 15 -37.78 13.64 18.43
C GLN A 15 -37.47 13.20 16.99
N LEU A 16 -37.71 14.10 16.01
CA LEU A 16 -37.38 13.85 14.60
C LEU A 16 -35.85 13.68 14.42
N LEU A 17 -35.06 14.60 14.96
CA LEU A 17 -33.59 14.56 14.93
C LEU A 17 -33.06 13.26 15.57
N LYS A 18 -33.62 12.85 16.70
CA LYS A 18 -33.22 11.59 17.36
C LYS A 18 -33.52 10.36 16.49
N ARG A 19 -34.68 10.33 15.82
CA ARG A 19 -35.06 9.24 14.91
C ARG A 19 -34.12 9.20 13.68
N MET A 20 -33.81 10.35 13.11
CA MET A 20 -32.87 10.45 12.00
C MET A 20 -31.47 9.99 12.42
N ALA A 21 -30.97 10.41 13.57
CA ALA A 21 -29.67 9.96 14.09
C ALA A 21 -29.63 8.44 14.27
N ILE A 22 -30.66 7.83 14.85
CA ILE A 22 -30.76 6.38 15.03
C ILE A 22 -30.75 5.67 13.65
N PHE A 23 -31.51 6.20 12.68
CA PHE A 23 -31.58 5.64 11.33
C PHE A 23 -30.22 5.68 10.63
N PHE A 24 -29.54 6.85 10.66
CA PHE A 24 -28.20 6.98 10.08
C PHE A 24 -27.17 6.08 10.78
N THR A 25 -27.20 5.99 12.10
CA THR A 25 -26.34 5.06 12.86
C THR A 25 -26.60 3.61 12.44
N GLY A 26 -27.86 3.23 12.25
CA GLY A 26 -28.22 1.89 11.76
C GLY A 26 -27.66 1.59 10.37
N ILE A 27 -27.72 2.54 9.42
CA ILE A 27 -27.16 2.39 8.09
C ILE A 27 -25.63 2.24 8.14
N VAL A 28 -24.95 3.07 8.93
CA VAL A 28 -23.49 3.00 9.10
C VAL A 28 -23.08 1.66 9.73
N CYS A 29 -23.77 1.23 10.77
CA CYS A 29 -23.49 -0.07 11.39
C CYS A 29 -23.77 -1.24 10.44
N ALA A 30 -24.86 -1.21 9.68
CA ALA A 30 -25.16 -2.24 8.68
C ALA A 30 -24.11 -2.25 7.55
N GLY A 31 -23.67 -1.08 7.09
CA GLY A 31 -22.60 -0.95 6.12
C GLY A 31 -21.29 -1.56 6.63
N LEU A 32 -20.90 -1.24 7.86
CA LEU A 32 -19.71 -1.81 8.49
C LEU A 32 -19.81 -3.34 8.64
N VAL A 33 -20.97 -3.85 9.09
CA VAL A 33 -21.18 -5.29 9.22
C VAL A 33 -21.09 -5.98 7.85
N LEU A 34 -21.69 -5.42 6.80
CA LEU A 34 -21.60 -5.98 5.44
C LEU A 34 -20.15 -5.96 4.92
N THR A 35 -19.43 -4.84 5.13
CA THR A 35 -18.02 -4.72 4.70
C THR A 35 -17.12 -5.75 5.42
N LEU A 36 -17.34 -5.95 6.71
CA LEU A 36 -16.56 -6.91 7.51
C LEU A 36 -17.01 -8.38 7.33
N SER A 37 -18.25 -8.62 6.84
CA SER A 37 -18.79 -9.96 6.63
C SER A 37 -18.42 -10.57 5.27
N VAL A 38 -18.05 -9.75 4.30
CA VAL A 38 -17.60 -10.22 2.99
C VAL A 38 -16.08 -10.33 3.03
N ASP A 39 -15.55 -11.55 3.01
CA ASP A 39 -14.13 -11.84 3.16
C ASP A 39 -13.26 -11.02 2.18
N ALA A 40 -13.69 -10.88 0.92
CA ALA A 40 -12.98 -10.10 -0.07
C ALA A 40 -12.86 -8.58 0.26
N TYR A 41 -13.87 -7.99 0.94
CA TYR A 41 -13.80 -6.58 1.36
C TYR A 41 -13.03 -6.43 2.67
N ARG A 42 -13.19 -7.39 3.59
CA ARG A 42 -12.44 -7.43 4.84
C ARG A 42 -10.94 -7.57 4.56
N ASP A 43 -10.56 -8.49 3.67
CA ASP A 43 -9.17 -8.73 3.33
C ASP A 43 -8.55 -7.52 2.66
N LYS A 44 -9.25 -6.84 1.73
CA LYS A 44 -8.80 -5.56 1.17
C LYS A 44 -8.71 -4.44 2.20
N PHE A 45 -9.67 -4.33 3.13
CA PHE A 45 -9.67 -3.30 4.17
C PHE A 45 -8.49 -3.47 5.15
N PHE A 46 -8.16 -4.73 5.51
CA PHE A 46 -7.04 -5.02 6.40
C PHE A 46 -5.72 -5.26 5.65
N MET A 47 -5.73 -5.36 4.33
CA MET A 47 -4.54 -5.57 3.53
C MET A 47 -3.61 -4.35 3.58
N THR A 48 -4.16 -3.14 3.53
CA THR A 48 -3.37 -1.92 3.54
C THR A 48 -3.94 -0.91 4.53
N LEU A 49 -3.21 -0.65 5.62
CA LEU A 49 -3.49 0.44 6.54
C LEU A 49 -2.38 1.49 6.39
N LYS A 50 -2.69 2.61 5.73
CA LYS A 50 -1.77 3.73 5.55
C LYS A 50 -1.84 4.66 6.76
N THR A 51 -0.73 4.87 7.44
CA THR A 51 -0.59 5.84 8.51
C THR A 51 0.34 6.95 8.05
N LEU A 52 -0.22 8.16 7.81
CA LEU A 52 0.53 9.36 7.47
C LEU A 52 1.11 9.97 8.74
N ARG A 53 2.41 10.26 8.73
CA ARG A 53 3.14 11.08 9.71
C ARG A 53 3.65 12.32 9.02
N GLU A 54 4.16 13.29 9.78
CA GLU A 54 4.72 14.53 9.21
C GLU A 54 5.94 14.24 8.33
N ASP A 55 6.77 13.26 8.72
CA ASP A 55 8.06 12.89 8.11
C ASP A 55 8.02 11.62 7.28
N ALA A 56 7.03 10.77 7.45
CA ALA A 56 6.98 9.47 6.77
C ALA A 56 5.56 8.94 6.55
N THR A 57 5.38 8.16 5.49
CA THR A 57 4.18 7.38 5.23
C THR A 57 4.45 5.91 5.55
N GLN A 58 3.62 5.31 6.39
CA GLN A 58 3.72 3.91 6.76
C GLN A 58 2.57 3.11 6.16
N TYR A 59 2.91 2.08 5.40
CA TYR A 59 1.99 1.07 4.88
C TYR A 59 2.11 -0.20 5.71
N ASN A 60 0.97 -0.71 6.18
CA ASN A 60 0.92 -1.96 6.93
C ASN A 60 0.03 -2.94 6.17
N TYR A 61 0.58 -4.10 5.85
CA TYR A 61 -0.07 -5.14 5.07
C TYR A 61 -0.32 -6.37 5.91
N SER A 62 -1.50 -6.96 5.75
CA SER A 62 -1.82 -8.29 6.25
C SER A 62 -2.80 -8.96 5.29
N SER A 63 -2.44 -10.11 4.77
CA SER A 63 -3.28 -10.90 3.86
C SER A 63 -3.94 -12.06 4.59
N GLY A 64 -5.11 -12.48 4.10
CA GLY A 64 -5.82 -13.66 4.62
C GLY A 64 -5.24 -15.00 4.18
N GLU A 65 -4.37 -15.04 3.18
CA GLU A 65 -3.84 -16.27 2.62
C GLU A 65 -2.69 -16.84 3.48
N LYS A 66 -2.89 -18.09 3.92
CA LYS A 66 -1.89 -18.83 4.71
C LYS A 66 -1.07 -19.71 3.76
N ASP A 67 0.19 -19.88 4.09
CA ASP A 67 1.12 -20.78 3.38
C ASP A 67 1.44 -20.39 1.93
N ALA A 68 1.17 -19.13 1.53
CA ALA A 68 1.64 -18.62 0.26
C ALA A 68 3.17 -18.54 0.23
N VAL A 69 3.74 -18.90 -0.92
CA VAL A 69 5.18 -18.82 -1.19
C VAL A 69 5.39 -17.87 -2.35
N LEU A 70 6.36 -16.98 -2.20
CA LEU A 70 6.70 -16.00 -3.22
C LEU A 70 7.19 -16.70 -4.50
N THR A 71 6.61 -16.29 -5.63
CA THR A 71 7.12 -16.60 -6.96
C THR A 71 7.76 -15.33 -7.51
N PRO A 72 9.08 -15.30 -7.73
CA PRO A 72 9.75 -14.10 -8.22
C PRO A 72 9.25 -13.69 -9.61
N THR A 73 8.84 -12.43 -9.73
CA THR A 73 8.48 -11.78 -10.99
C THR A 73 9.54 -10.73 -11.27
N ILE A 74 10.50 -11.05 -12.13
CA ILE A 74 11.68 -10.23 -12.37
C ILE A 74 11.45 -9.35 -13.60
N PRO A 75 11.85 -8.06 -13.58
CA PRO A 75 11.81 -7.21 -14.76
C PRO A 75 12.62 -7.82 -15.91
N THR A 76 12.04 -7.84 -17.10
CA THR A 76 12.69 -8.37 -18.29
C THR A 76 13.49 -7.30 -19.05
N CYS A 77 13.27 -6.02 -18.74
CA CYS A 77 13.91 -4.88 -19.38
C CYS A 77 14.77 -4.11 -18.36
N ILE A 78 15.92 -4.70 -17.99
CA ILE A 78 16.91 -4.00 -17.17
C ILE A 78 17.64 -2.97 -18.04
N PRO A 79 17.85 -1.71 -17.55
CA PRO A 79 18.54 -0.69 -18.31
C PRO A 79 19.92 -1.10 -18.76
N GLU A 80 20.35 -0.59 -19.93
CA GLU A 80 21.65 -0.93 -20.51
C GLU A 80 22.80 -0.54 -19.57
N GLY A 81 23.75 -1.43 -19.40
CA GLY A 81 24.93 -1.23 -18.55
C GLY A 81 24.78 -1.76 -17.13
N TYR A 82 23.57 -2.04 -16.67
CA TYR A 82 23.36 -2.66 -15.37
C TYR A 82 23.59 -4.17 -15.43
N THR A 83 24.26 -4.70 -14.43
CA THR A 83 24.53 -6.15 -14.25
C THR A 83 24.14 -6.56 -12.82
N GLU A 84 23.55 -7.75 -12.69
CA GLU A 84 23.22 -8.31 -11.35
C GLU A 84 24.52 -8.57 -10.57
N THR A 85 24.62 -8.01 -9.37
CA THR A 85 25.80 -8.14 -8.49
C THR A 85 25.52 -9.00 -7.27
N ASP A 86 24.28 -9.01 -6.78
CA ASP A 86 23.85 -9.85 -5.64
C ASP A 86 22.36 -10.17 -5.75
N ARG A 87 21.95 -11.26 -5.08
CA ARG A 87 20.55 -11.67 -4.98
C ARG A 87 20.29 -12.32 -3.62
N ARG A 88 19.14 -11.99 -3.04
CA ARG A 88 18.67 -12.57 -1.80
C ARG A 88 17.25 -13.10 -1.99
N ASP A 89 17.06 -14.38 -1.87
CA ASP A 89 15.78 -15.05 -2.02
C ASP A 89 15.31 -15.67 -0.71
N SER A 90 14.03 -15.52 -0.41
CA SER A 90 13.35 -16.21 0.68
C SER A 90 11.92 -16.59 0.27
N PRO A 91 11.21 -17.41 1.05
CA PRO A 91 9.82 -17.71 0.77
C PRO A 91 8.89 -16.49 0.79
N LEU A 92 9.33 -15.33 1.33
CA LEU A 92 8.52 -14.14 1.56
C LEU A 92 9.03 -12.91 0.80
N PHE A 93 10.27 -12.91 0.36
CA PHE A 93 10.85 -11.80 -0.40
C PHE A 93 11.90 -12.28 -1.39
N CYS A 94 12.08 -11.51 -2.46
CA CYS A 94 13.18 -11.60 -3.41
C CYS A 94 13.76 -10.20 -3.59
N GLU A 95 15.07 -10.06 -3.44
CA GLU A 95 15.80 -8.80 -3.57
C GLU A 95 16.96 -9.02 -4.54
N ILE A 96 17.07 -8.17 -5.57
CA ILE A 96 18.11 -8.27 -6.59
C ILE A 96 18.82 -6.92 -6.69
N PHE A 97 20.14 -6.98 -6.62
CA PHE A 97 21.01 -5.82 -6.71
C PHE A 97 21.66 -5.78 -8.09
N TYR A 98 21.56 -4.64 -8.74
CA TYR A 98 22.24 -4.37 -9.98
C TYR A 98 23.16 -3.16 -9.83
N GLU A 99 24.26 -3.15 -10.53
CA GLU A 99 25.20 -2.02 -10.61
C GLU A 99 25.65 -1.80 -12.04
N ASN A 100 25.82 -0.54 -12.42
CA ASN A 100 26.35 -0.18 -13.72
C ASN A 100 27.85 0.20 -13.64
N ASN A 101 28.47 0.46 -14.79
CA ASN A 101 29.89 0.80 -14.85
C ASN A 101 30.27 2.14 -14.18
N ALA A 102 29.29 3.00 -13.87
CA ALA A 102 29.48 4.25 -13.12
C ALA A 102 29.42 4.02 -11.61
N GLY A 103 29.04 2.83 -11.15
CA GLY A 103 28.83 2.50 -9.74
C GLY A 103 27.44 2.89 -9.25
N GLU A 104 26.51 3.25 -10.15
CA GLU A 104 25.12 3.53 -9.81
C GLU A 104 24.38 2.22 -9.53
N GLN A 105 23.53 2.23 -8.52
CA GLN A 105 22.82 1.06 -8.05
C GLN A 105 21.35 1.09 -8.50
N LEU A 106 20.82 -0.10 -8.78
CA LEU A 106 19.41 -0.38 -8.95
C LEU A 106 19.08 -1.60 -8.08
N ILE A 107 18.15 -1.43 -7.15
CA ILE A 107 17.68 -2.51 -6.28
C ILE A 107 16.23 -2.79 -6.60
N TRP A 108 15.93 -4.03 -6.90
CA TRP A 108 14.58 -4.52 -7.12
C TRP A 108 14.17 -5.45 -5.99
N GLU A 109 13.06 -5.15 -5.33
CA GLU A 109 12.52 -5.91 -4.22
C GLU A 109 11.07 -6.33 -4.51
N GLN A 110 10.79 -7.60 -4.31
CA GLN A 110 9.44 -8.15 -4.30
C GLN A 110 9.15 -8.78 -2.95
N MET A 111 8.04 -8.40 -2.34
CA MET A 111 7.62 -8.88 -1.03
C MET A 111 6.24 -9.49 -1.13
N LEU A 112 6.06 -10.67 -0.52
CA LEU A 112 4.77 -11.36 -0.45
C LEU A 112 3.97 -10.84 0.73
N ILE A 113 2.74 -10.40 0.48
CA ILE A 113 1.76 -10.10 1.52
C ILE A 113 1.06 -11.40 1.93
N SER A 114 1.23 -11.83 3.18
CA SER A 114 0.58 -13.05 3.69
C SER A 114 0.03 -12.87 5.10
N ALA A 115 -0.93 -13.71 5.50
CA ALA A 115 -1.51 -13.69 6.85
C ALA A 115 -0.48 -13.99 7.95
N ASN A 116 0.59 -14.69 7.60
CA ASN A 116 1.65 -15.09 8.53
C ASN A 116 2.78 -14.06 8.61
N ASN A 117 2.75 -13.03 7.76
CA ASN A 117 3.78 -12.01 7.68
C ASN A 117 3.14 -10.62 7.60
N ALA A 118 3.29 -9.83 8.65
CA ALA A 118 2.92 -8.42 8.61
C ALA A 118 4.07 -7.64 7.95
N LEU A 119 3.84 -7.19 6.71
CA LEU A 119 4.77 -6.31 6.02
C LEU A 119 4.48 -4.87 6.43
N THR A 120 5.51 -4.15 6.83
CA THR A 120 5.46 -2.71 7.06
C THR A 120 6.48 -2.03 6.16
N LEU A 121 5.99 -1.17 5.27
CA LEU A 121 6.82 -0.31 4.45
C LEU A 121 6.73 1.12 4.99
N VAL A 122 7.87 1.76 5.16
CA VAL A 122 7.97 3.16 5.59
C VAL A 122 8.64 3.94 4.47
N LEU A 123 7.91 4.89 3.89
CA LEU A 123 8.41 5.77 2.84
C LEU A 123 8.69 7.15 3.44
N ASP A 124 9.85 7.70 3.14
CA ASP A 124 10.20 9.08 3.45
C ASP A 124 9.33 10.03 2.63
N ASN A 125 8.75 11.03 3.28
CA ASN A 125 7.92 12.04 2.61
C ASN A 125 8.74 13.27 2.13
N GLU A 126 10.05 13.28 2.33
CA GLU A 126 10.95 14.36 1.89
C GLU A 126 11.40 14.17 0.42
N TYR A 127 10.45 13.94 -0.48
CA TYR A 127 10.70 13.82 -1.92
C TYR A 127 10.40 15.14 -2.65
N ASP A 128 11.03 15.35 -3.81
CA ASP A 128 10.83 16.54 -4.65
C ASP A 128 9.64 16.41 -5.59
N ALA A 129 9.43 15.21 -6.14
CA ALA A 129 8.31 14.93 -7.03
C ALA A 129 7.74 13.54 -6.77
N GLU A 130 6.43 13.44 -6.98
CA GLU A 130 5.64 12.20 -6.96
C GLU A 130 4.90 12.08 -8.28
N GLU A 131 5.07 10.97 -8.97
CA GLU A 131 4.42 10.68 -10.24
C GLU A 131 3.70 9.34 -10.17
N GLU A 132 2.48 9.28 -10.70
CA GLU A 132 1.68 8.06 -10.72
C GLU A 132 1.38 7.60 -12.14
N HIS A 133 1.44 6.29 -12.39
CA HIS A 133 1.08 5.68 -13.66
C HIS A 133 0.27 4.39 -13.43
N VAL A 134 -0.68 4.09 -14.31
CA VAL A 134 -1.45 2.84 -14.23
C VAL A 134 -0.79 1.79 -15.11
N ILE A 135 -0.32 0.70 -14.49
CA ILE A 135 0.34 -0.43 -15.15
C ILE A 135 -0.41 -1.70 -14.76
N GLY A 136 -0.85 -2.50 -15.74
CA GLY A 136 -1.59 -3.73 -15.48
C GLY A 136 -2.91 -3.55 -14.71
N GLY A 137 -3.46 -2.32 -14.66
CA GLY A 137 -4.66 -1.99 -13.88
C GLY A 137 -4.39 -1.57 -12.43
N HIS A 138 -3.14 -1.52 -12.00
CA HIS A 138 -2.68 -1.10 -10.68
C HIS A 138 -1.92 0.24 -10.79
N ILE A 139 -1.89 1.01 -9.70
CA ILE A 139 -1.16 2.28 -9.65
C ILE A 139 0.28 2.00 -9.25
N ALA A 140 1.22 2.44 -10.09
CA ALA A 140 2.63 2.56 -9.76
C ALA A 140 2.92 4.01 -9.38
N THR A 141 3.61 4.23 -8.27
CA THR A 141 4.01 5.56 -7.80
C THR A 141 5.53 5.65 -7.78
N VAL A 142 6.08 6.71 -8.35
CA VAL A 142 7.52 6.99 -8.35
C VAL A 142 7.78 8.28 -7.58
N TYR A 143 8.69 8.22 -6.64
CA TYR A 143 9.20 9.34 -5.85
C TYR A 143 10.62 9.66 -6.32
N THR A 144 10.90 10.92 -6.59
CA THR A 144 12.25 11.40 -6.95
C THR A 144 12.76 12.39 -5.92
N TYR A 145 14.05 12.35 -5.63
CA TYR A 145 14.73 13.12 -4.58
C TYR A 145 15.83 14.02 -5.17
N VAL A 146 16.16 15.09 -4.47
CA VAL A 146 17.14 16.13 -4.92
C VAL A 146 18.49 15.57 -5.35
N ASP A 147 18.95 14.51 -4.69
CA ASP A 147 20.23 13.87 -4.95
C ASP A 147 20.25 12.94 -6.19
N GLY A 148 19.11 12.86 -6.89
CA GLY A 148 18.95 12.00 -8.05
C GLY A 148 18.53 10.56 -7.70
N TYR A 149 18.31 10.26 -6.42
CA TYR A 149 17.74 9.00 -6.01
C TYR A 149 16.26 8.92 -6.42
N ALA A 150 15.82 7.76 -6.89
CA ALA A 150 14.44 7.49 -7.23
C ALA A 150 13.96 6.21 -6.56
N MET A 151 12.71 6.20 -6.12
CA MET A 151 12.06 5.03 -5.55
C MET A 151 10.70 4.84 -6.20
N ALA A 152 10.43 3.64 -6.72
CA ALA A 152 9.11 3.24 -7.18
C ALA A 152 8.46 2.30 -6.17
N TYR A 153 7.17 2.51 -5.98
CA TYR A 153 6.29 1.66 -5.22
C TYR A 153 5.18 1.14 -6.14
N TYR A 154 4.95 -0.17 -6.13
CA TYR A 154 3.93 -0.81 -6.94
C TYR A 154 3.33 -1.99 -6.19
N GLU A 155 2.00 -2.07 -6.17
CA GLU A 155 1.25 -3.16 -5.54
C GLU A 155 0.39 -3.86 -6.58
N ALA A 156 0.59 -5.15 -6.74
CA ALA A 156 -0.21 -5.99 -7.61
C ALA A 156 -0.46 -7.34 -6.97
N ASP A 157 -1.70 -7.82 -7.02
CA ASP A 157 -2.17 -9.05 -6.41
C ASP A 157 -1.82 -9.13 -4.90
N ASN A 158 -0.99 -10.10 -4.52
CA ASN A 158 -0.51 -10.28 -3.14
C ASN A 158 0.96 -9.85 -2.97
N TYR A 159 1.48 -9.01 -3.86
CA TYR A 159 2.87 -8.59 -3.84
C TYR A 159 3.00 -7.07 -3.72
N VAL A 160 4.02 -6.67 -3.00
CA VAL A 160 4.54 -5.29 -2.99
C VAL A 160 5.90 -5.32 -3.68
N TYR A 161 6.09 -4.41 -4.61
CA TYR A 161 7.35 -4.18 -5.30
C TYR A 161 7.88 -2.81 -4.87
N VAL A 162 9.14 -2.79 -4.49
CA VAL A 162 9.90 -1.57 -4.23
C VAL A 162 11.13 -1.58 -5.11
N ILE A 163 11.30 -0.53 -5.88
CA ILE A 163 12.44 -0.39 -6.78
C ILE A 163 13.14 0.90 -6.41
N THR A 164 14.42 0.83 -6.13
CA THR A 164 15.23 2.01 -5.81
C THR A 164 16.39 2.09 -6.78
N ALA A 165 16.70 3.30 -7.24
CA ALA A 165 17.77 3.49 -8.20
C ALA A 165 18.45 4.86 -8.03
N ASP A 166 19.73 4.88 -8.33
CA ASP A 166 20.51 6.12 -8.51
C ASP A 166 20.27 6.68 -9.92
N HIS A 167 19.97 7.97 -10.01
CA HIS A 167 19.90 8.75 -11.25
C HIS A 167 18.97 8.20 -12.35
N MET A 168 17.93 7.45 -11.94
CA MET A 168 16.90 6.95 -12.86
C MET A 168 15.69 7.90 -12.89
N THR A 169 15.16 8.14 -14.08
CA THR A 169 13.95 8.96 -14.27
C THR A 169 12.69 8.17 -13.90
N ALA A 170 11.60 8.87 -13.62
CA ALA A 170 10.30 8.24 -13.36
C ALA A 170 9.84 7.39 -14.56
N GLU A 171 10.05 7.86 -15.78
CA GLU A 171 9.70 7.12 -17.01
C GLU A 171 10.46 5.80 -17.13
N GLU A 172 11.76 5.77 -16.82
CA GLU A 172 12.57 4.54 -16.81
C GLU A 172 12.10 3.57 -15.73
N MET A 173 11.72 4.07 -14.54
CA MET A 173 11.15 3.27 -13.47
C MET A 173 9.81 2.64 -13.88
N PHE A 174 8.93 3.41 -14.54
CA PHE A 174 7.67 2.88 -15.07
C PHE A 174 7.88 1.84 -16.16
N GLN A 175 8.87 2.02 -17.06
CA GLN A 175 9.21 1.03 -18.08
C GLN A 175 9.73 -0.27 -17.45
N LEU A 176 10.51 -0.17 -16.37
CA LEU A 176 11.00 -1.32 -15.63
C LEU A 176 9.81 -2.11 -15.04
N ILE A 177 8.87 -1.43 -14.36
CA ILE A 177 7.67 -2.06 -13.79
C ILE A 177 6.81 -2.68 -14.90
N ALA A 178 6.58 -1.96 -16.00
CA ALA A 178 5.78 -2.44 -17.12
C ALA A 178 6.40 -3.65 -17.83
N SER A 179 7.71 -3.89 -17.65
CA SER A 179 8.40 -5.05 -18.21
C SER A 179 8.24 -6.34 -17.40
N MET A 180 7.66 -6.24 -16.21
CA MET A 180 7.31 -7.41 -15.41
C MET A 180 6.09 -8.12 -16.01
N ASP A 181 6.11 -9.42 -16.05
CA ASP A 181 4.99 -10.24 -16.51
C ASP A 181 4.06 -10.50 -15.31
N ILE A 182 3.18 -9.51 -15.03
CA ILE A 182 2.27 -9.50 -13.87
C ILE A 182 0.82 -9.57 -14.38
#